data_0bad110a596a7072e91a54fdf287d546
#
_entry.id   0bad110a596a7072e91a54fdf287d546
#
_cell.length_a   1.000
_cell.length_b   1.000
_cell.length_c   1.000
_cell.angle_alpha   90.00
_cell.angle_beta   90.00
_cell.angle_gamma   90.00
#
_symmetry.space_group_name_H-M   'P 1'
#
loop_
_entity.id
_entity.type
_entity.pdbx_description
1 polymer ?
#
loop_
_entity_poly.entity_id
_entity_poly.type
_entity_poly.pdbx_seq_one_letter_code
_entity_poly.pdbx_strand_id
1 'polypeptide(L)' 'MIFMTASAQQAPVLTLGDKQYPIDSLSDKAKQAVAGLQVAEAQIRMAQDQLKVLTVGRQTLMGQLQAELNGVDPITAE' A
#
# COMPACT_ATOMS: atom_id res chain seq x y z
N MET A 1 -8.59 -2.38 9.67
CA MET A 1 -8.23 -1.05 9.19
C MET A 1 -8.27 -0.08 10.35
N ILE A 2 -7.23 0.74 10.48
CA ILE A 2 -7.07 1.66 11.59
C ILE A 2 -7.26 3.08 11.06
N PHE A 3 -8.14 3.83 11.73
CA PHE A 3 -8.37 5.23 11.41
C PHE A 3 -8.15 6.08 12.65
N MET A 4 -7.50 7.23 12.47
CA MET A 4 -7.49 8.28 13.46
C MET A 4 -8.31 9.44 12.92
N THR A 5 -9.36 9.78 13.66
CA THR A 5 -10.24 10.88 13.29
C THR A 5 -10.25 11.91 14.38
N ALA A 6 -10.34 13.16 14.00
CA ALA A 6 -10.54 14.28 14.93
C ALA A 6 -11.61 15.18 14.34
N SER A 7 -12.53 15.61 15.19
CA SER A 7 -13.47 16.63 14.79
C SER A 7 -13.20 17.91 15.59
N ALA A 8 -13.72 19.02 15.12
CA ALA A 8 -13.49 20.31 15.76
C ALA A 8 -14.02 20.38 17.20
N GLN A 9 -14.93 19.49 17.57
CA GLN A 9 -15.61 19.52 18.86
C GLN A 9 -15.40 18.25 19.69
N GLN A 10 -14.60 17.32 19.19
CA GLN A 10 -14.37 16.04 19.89
C GLN A 10 -12.88 15.73 19.94
N ALA A 11 -12.48 15.08 21.01
CA ALA A 11 -11.10 14.61 21.13
C ALA A 11 -10.81 13.58 20.04
N PRO A 12 -9.54 13.47 19.58
CA PRO A 12 -9.16 12.45 18.62
C PRO A 12 -9.45 11.06 19.16
N VAL A 13 -9.93 10.18 18.28
CA VAL A 13 -10.20 8.79 18.63
C VAL A 13 -9.47 7.87 17.68
N LEU A 14 -9.12 6.70 18.17
CA LEU A 14 -8.61 5.59 17.38
C LEU A 14 -9.78 4.67 17.06
N THR A 15 -10.01 4.44 15.77
CA THR A 15 -11.00 3.47 15.34
C THR A 15 -10.29 2.20 14.90
N LEU A 16 -10.62 1.09 15.55
CA LEU A 16 -10.07 -0.22 15.23
C LEU A 16 -11.23 -1.19 15.03
N GLY A 17 -11.48 -1.56 13.77
CA GLY A 17 -12.66 -2.32 13.43
C GLY A 17 -13.92 -1.51 13.70
N ASP A 18 -14.81 -2.05 14.54
CA ASP A 18 -16.05 -1.38 14.95
C ASP A 18 -15.96 -0.68 16.30
N LYS A 19 -14.75 -0.63 16.89
CA LYS A 19 -14.54 -0.06 18.23
C LYS A 19 -13.78 1.25 18.11
N GLN A 20 -14.10 2.19 18.99
CA GLN A 20 -13.45 3.49 19.06
C GLN A 20 -12.86 3.67 20.45
N TYR A 21 -11.63 4.18 20.48
CA TYR A 21 -10.91 4.42 21.72
C TYR A 21 -10.42 5.86 21.73
N PRO A 22 -10.65 6.60 22.83
CA PRO A 22 -10.06 7.93 22.94
C PRO A 22 -8.53 7.83 22.92
N ILE A 23 -7.88 8.67 22.12
CA ILE A 23 -6.41 8.64 22.03
C ILE A 23 -5.78 8.93 23.39
N ASP A 24 -6.38 9.87 24.15
CA ASP A 24 -5.84 10.27 25.45
C ASP A 24 -5.88 9.14 26.49
N SER A 25 -6.73 8.14 26.31
CA SER A 25 -6.81 7.00 27.21
C SER A 25 -5.81 5.90 26.87
N LEU A 26 -5.08 6.02 25.77
CA LEU A 26 -4.11 5.00 25.37
C LEU A 26 -2.80 5.16 26.13
N SER A 27 -2.15 4.04 26.42
CA SER A 27 -0.80 4.05 26.98
C SER A 27 0.19 4.62 25.98
N ASP A 28 1.38 5.02 26.46
CA ASP A 28 2.44 5.51 25.58
C ASP A 28 2.85 4.45 24.57
N LYS A 29 2.91 3.18 24.98
CA LYS A 29 3.22 2.08 24.06
C LYS A 29 2.16 1.95 22.98
N ALA A 30 0.88 2.08 23.35
CA ALA A 30 -0.21 2.02 22.37
C ALA A 30 -0.14 3.18 21.39
N LYS A 31 0.18 4.40 21.88
CA LYS A 31 0.35 5.55 21.01
C LYS A 31 1.50 5.37 20.02
N GLN A 32 2.62 4.81 20.48
CA GLN A 32 3.76 4.51 19.63
C GLN A 32 3.41 3.46 18.59
N ALA A 33 2.64 2.44 18.97
CA ALA A 33 2.19 1.40 18.04
C ALA A 33 1.28 1.99 16.96
N VAL A 34 0.36 2.89 17.35
CA VAL A 34 -0.51 3.58 16.39
C VAL A 34 0.32 4.39 15.39
N ALA A 35 1.29 5.14 15.88
CA ALA A 35 2.17 5.94 15.01
C ALA A 35 2.95 5.05 14.05
N GLY A 36 3.48 3.93 14.54
CA GLY A 36 4.19 2.95 13.72
C GLY A 36 3.30 2.34 12.65
N LEU A 37 2.06 2.01 13.01
CA LEU A 37 1.10 1.46 12.05
C LEU A 37 0.75 2.46 10.96
N GLN A 38 0.60 3.73 11.29
CA GLN A 38 0.33 4.76 10.31
C GLN A 38 1.47 4.89 9.30
N VAL A 39 2.71 4.86 9.78
CA VAL A 39 3.88 4.89 8.90
C VAL A 39 3.92 3.65 8.02
N ALA A 40 3.70 2.47 8.60
CA ALA A 40 3.70 1.22 7.86
C ALA A 40 2.62 1.21 6.77
N GLU A 41 1.42 1.67 7.09
CA GLU A 41 0.33 1.72 6.12
C GLU A 41 0.64 2.68 4.97
N ALA A 42 1.24 3.83 5.28
CA ALA A 42 1.65 4.79 4.25
C ALA A 42 2.70 4.17 3.32
N GLN A 43 3.67 3.45 3.87
CA GLN A 43 4.71 2.79 3.08
C GLN A 43 4.15 1.66 2.23
N ILE A 44 3.21 0.89 2.77
CA ILE A 44 2.54 -0.16 2.01
C ILE A 44 1.81 0.45 0.81
N ARG A 45 1.11 1.55 1.03
CA ARG A 45 0.38 2.22 -0.05
C ARG A 45 1.34 2.71 -1.14
N MET A 46 2.48 3.30 -0.75
CA MET A 46 3.51 3.72 -1.70
C MET A 46 4.07 2.53 -2.47
N ALA A 47 4.31 1.42 -1.79
CA ALA A 47 4.81 0.20 -2.43
C ALA A 47 3.80 -0.37 -3.42
N GLN A 48 2.51 -0.33 -3.07
CA GLN A 48 1.45 -0.77 -3.97
C GLN A 48 1.38 0.10 -5.22
N ASP A 49 1.54 1.41 -5.06
CA ASP A 49 1.57 2.34 -6.21
C ASP A 49 2.78 2.07 -7.09
N GLN A 50 3.95 1.83 -6.50
CA GLN A 50 5.15 1.46 -7.24
C GLN A 50 4.95 0.15 -8.00
N LEU A 51 4.31 -0.82 -7.36
CA LEU A 51 4.03 -2.10 -8.00
C LEU A 51 3.12 -1.92 -9.22
N LYS A 52 2.12 -1.06 -9.12
CA LYS A 52 1.26 -0.74 -10.27
C LYS A 52 2.06 -0.18 -11.44
N VAL A 53 2.92 0.81 -11.16
CA VAL A 53 3.75 1.43 -12.19
C VAL A 53 4.67 0.39 -12.83
N LEU A 54 5.32 -0.43 -12.02
CA LEU A 54 6.23 -1.46 -12.52
C LEU A 54 5.49 -2.53 -13.31
N THR A 55 4.28 -2.88 -12.90
CA THR A 55 3.45 -3.85 -13.62
C THR A 55 3.07 -3.33 -15.01
N VAL A 56 2.67 -2.07 -15.09
CA VAL A 56 2.36 -1.42 -16.38
C VAL A 56 3.62 -1.37 -17.24
N GLY A 57 4.75 -0.98 -16.66
CA GLY A 57 6.03 -0.95 -17.36
C GLY A 57 6.42 -2.32 -17.90
N ARG A 58 6.24 -3.37 -17.10
CA ARG A 58 6.51 -4.74 -17.53
C ARG A 58 5.64 -5.13 -18.71
N GLN A 59 4.35 -4.83 -18.66
CA GLN A 59 3.43 -5.14 -19.75
C GLN A 59 3.82 -4.42 -21.04
N THR A 60 4.22 -3.15 -20.92
CA THR A 60 4.67 -2.37 -22.07
C THR A 60 5.93 -2.98 -22.68
N LEU A 61 6.90 -3.33 -21.85
CA LEU A 61 8.14 -3.94 -22.31
C LEU A 61 7.90 -5.31 -22.94
N MET A 62 7.00 -6.11 -22.37
CA MET A 62 6.62 -7.39 -22.95
C MET A 62 5.99 -7.20 -24.34
N GLY A 63 5.14 -6.19 -24.51
CA GLY A 63 4.56 -5.88 -25.81
C GLY A 63 5.60 -5.46 -26.82
N GLN A 64 6.56 -4.62 -26.39
CA GLN A 64 7.67 -4.22 -27.26
C GLN A 64 8.52 -5.41 -27.67
N LEU A 65 8.82 -6.29 -26.73
CA LEU A 65 9.60 -7.50 -27.03
C LEU A 65 8.87 -8.39 -28.01
N GLN A 66 7.58 -8.62 -27.82
CA GLN A 66 6.78 -9.43 -28.73
C GLN A 66 6.78 -8.85 -30.14
N ALA A 67 6.69 -7.52 -30.25
CA ALA A 67 6.73 -6.85 -31.55
C ALA A 67 8.09 -7.05 -32.24
N GLU A 68 9.17 -6.97 -31.47
CA GLU A 68 10.53 -7.16 -32.00
C GLU A 68 10.82 -8.63 -32.36
N LEU A 69 10.12 -9.58 -31.72
CA LEU A 69 10.25 -11.00 -32.05
C LEU A 69 9.43 -11.40 -33.26
N ASN A 70 8.63 -10.48 -33.79
CA ASN A 70 7.82 -10.74 -34.97
C ASN A 70 8.76 -11.00 -36.18
N GLY A 71 8.65 -12.18 -36.79
CA GLY A 71 9.54 -12.59 -37.87
C GLY A 71 10.79 -13.32 -37.41
N VAL A 72 11.01 -13.45 -36.08
CA VAL A 72 12.10 -14.25 -35.56
C VAL A 72 11.58 -15.67 -35.29
N ASP A 73 12.26 -16.66 -35.82
CA ASP A 73 11.84 -18.06 -35.64
C ASP A 73 12.27 -18.56 -34.27
N PRO A 74 11.34 -19.10 -33.46
CA PRO A 74 11.73 -19.69 -32.20
C PRO A 74 12.52 -20.97 -32.41
N ILE A 75 13.43 -21.24 -31.48
CA ILE A 75 14.12 -22.52 -31.45
C ILE A 75 13.14 -23.56 -30.93
N THR A 76 12.98 -24.63 -31.69
CA THR A 76 12.11 -25.72 -31.30
C THR A 76 12.89 -26.69 -30.45
N ALA A 77 12.47 -26.87 -29.19
CA ALA A 77 13.07 -27.87 -28.30
C ALA A 77 12.51 -29.23 -28.64
N GLU A 78 13.38 -30.21 -28.77
CA GLU A 78 13.00 -31.58 -29.01
C GLU A 78 13.14 -32.43 -27.77
#